data_9fc19bf8600b4266b0800af897035d51
#
_entry.id   9fc19bf8600b4266b0800af897035d51
#
_cell.length_a   1.000
_cell.length_b   1.000
_cell.length_c   1.000
_cell.angle_alpha   90.00
_cell.angle_beta   90.00
_cell.angle_gamma   90.00
#
_symmetry.space_group_name_H-M   'P 1'
#
loop_
_entity.id
_entity.type
_entity.pdbx_description
1 polymer ?
#
loop_
_entity_poly.entity_id
_entity_poly.type
_entity_poly.pdbx_seq_one_letter_code
_entity_poly.pdbx_strand_id
1 'polypeptide(L)' 'MGDNVNHPNHYQNIAGVEAIDILNDVVKDLPGKQAAMLWNTMKYLLRFQKKNGVEDLKKAQNYLQYLINDIEAVQEDKVC' A
#
# COMPACT_ATOMS: atom_id res chain seq x y z
N MET A 1 -23.26 0.19 15.55
CA MET A 1 -22.58 1.35 15.03
C MET A 1 -22.14 1.15 13.59
N GLY A 2 -22.58 2.04 12.73
CA GLY A 2 -22.22 1.97 11.34
C GLY A 2 -20.74 2.13 11.09
N ASP A 3 -20.07 2.80 12.01
CA ASP A 3 -18.65 3.07 11.85
C ASP A 3 -17.80 1.81 11.76
N ASN A 4 -18.17 0.76 12.49
CA ASN A 4 -17.38 -0.48 12.46
C ASN A 4 -17.47 -1.19 11.13
N VAL A 5 -18.52 -0.94 10.37
CA VAL A 5 -18.67 -1.53 9.04
C VAL A 5 -17.80 -0.81 8.03
N ASN A 6 -17.76 0.51 8.12
CA ASN A 6 -17.06 1.34 7.15
C ASN A 6 -15.59 1.60 7.51
N HIS A 7 -15.27 1.48 8.79
CA HIS A 7 -13.94 1.84 9.30
C HIS A 7 -13.44 0.72 10.20
N PRO A 8 -12.92 -0.36 9.61
CA PRO A 8 -12.42 -1.50 10.39
C PRO A 8 -11.34 -1.08 11.37
N ASN A 9 -11.35 -1.69 12.54
CA ASN A 9 -10.43 -1.33 13.63
C ASN A 9 -8.97 -1.58 13.30
N HIS A 10 -8.68 -2.44 12.33
CA HIS A 10 -7.30 -2.75 12.00
C HIS A 10 -6.61 -1.70 11.15
N TYR A 11 -7.32 -0.70 10.70
CA TYR A 11 -6.71 0.44 10.01
C TYR A 11 -6.41 1.52 11.02
N GLN A 12 -5.24 2.14 10.90
CA GLN A 12 -4.81 3.17 11.83
C GLN A 12 -5.06 4.56 11.27
N ASN A 13 -5.01 5.54 12.18
CA ASN A 13 -5.09 6.94 11.83
C ASN A 13 -3.69 7.54 11.75
N ILE A 14 -3.50 8.47 10.83
CA ILE A 14 -2.25 9.20 10.67
C ILE A 14 -2.61 10.67 10.75
N ALA A 15 -2.11 11.34 11.80
CA ALA A 15 -2.36 12.76 12.01
C ALA A 15 -3.86 13.09 11.97
N GLY A 16 -4.68 12.21 12.55
CA GLY A 16 -6.12 12.42 12.62
C GLY A 16 -6.88 12.01 11.38
N VAL A 17 -6.20 11.48 10.36
CA VAL A 17 -6.82 11.03 9.11
C VAL A 17 -6.68 9.53 9.01
N GLU A 18 -7.71 8.85 8.55
CA GLU A 18 -7.64 7.41 8.41
C GLU A 18 -6.62 7.01 7.34
N ALA A 19 -5.79 6.02 7.67
CA ALA A 19 -4.74 5.58 6.76
C ALA A 19 -5.29 5.13 5.41
N ILE A 20 -6.46 4.48 5.41
CA ILE A 20 -7.02 3.99 4.16
C ILE A 20 -7.32 5.14 3.19
N ASP A 21 -7.76 6.29 3.71
CA ASP A 21 -8.02 7.45 2.86
C ASP A 21 -6.73 7.99 2.27
N ILE A 22 -5.67 8.00 3.06
CA ILE A 22 -4.37 8.46 2.56
C ILE A 22 -3.86 7.51 1.48
N LEU A 23 -3.93 6.21 1.72
CA LEU A 23 -3.47 5.23 0.75
C LEU A 23 -4.24 5.34 -0.56
N ASN A 24 -5.57 5.50 -0.48
CA ASN A 24 -6.38 5.61 -1.68
C ASN A 24 -6.03 6.87 -2.47
N ASP A 25 -5.75 7.96 -1.80
CA ASP A 25 -5.37 9.20 -2.48
C ASP A 25 -4.02 9.08 -3.16
N VAL A 26 -3.06 8.43 -2.49
CA VAL A 26 -1.71 8.28 -3.04
C VAL A 26 -1.72 7.48 -4.34
N VAL A 27 -2.57 6.47 -4.44
CA VAL A 27 -2.55 5.56 -5.60
C VAL A 27 -3.55 5.90 -6.69
N LYS A 28 -4.36 6.93 -6.50
CA LYS A 28 -5.52 7.16 -7.36
C LYS A 28 -5.19 7.37 -8.83
N ASP A 29 -3.99 7.88 -9.12
CA ASP A 29 -3.59 8.18 -10.49
C ASP A 29 -2.70 7.11 -11.11
N LEU A 30 -2.45 6.02 -10.39
CA LEU A 30 -1.61 4.94 -10.90
C LEU A 30 -2.43 3.90 -11.65
N PRO A 31 -1.82 3.22 -12.64
CA PRO A 31 -2.49 2.06 -13.24
C PRO A 31 -2.84 1.04 -12.18
N GLY A 32 -3.92 0.30 -12.40
CA GLY A 32 -4.48 -0.58 -11.37
C GLY A 32 -3.48 -1.52 -10.73
N LYS A 33 -2.61 -2.14 -11.54
CA LYS A 33 -1.62 -3.06 -11.02
C LYS A 33 -0.61 -2.36 -10.11
N GLN A 34 -0.10 -1.21 -10.56
CA GLN A 34 0.85 -0.45 -9.76
C GLN A 34 0.19 0.13 -8.52
N ALA A 35 -1.05 0.57 -8.64
CA ALA A 35 -1.80 1.08 -7.50
C ALA A 35 -1.94 0.01 -6.42
N ALA A 36 -2.28 -1.21 -6.81
CA ALA A 36 -2.43 -2.31 -5.86
C ALA A 36 -1.11 -2.63 -5.17
N MET A 37 0.00 -2.64 -5.91
CA MET A 37 1.31 -2.93 -5.34
C MET A 37 1.73 -1.87 -4.34
N LEU A 38 1.56 -0.60 -4.70
CA LEU A 38 1.94 0.49 -3.80
C LEU A 38 1.04 0.52 -2.57
N TRP A 39 -0.26 0.34 -2.77
CA TRP A 39 -1.21 0.34 -1.66
C TRP A 39 -0.84 -0.71 -0.61
N ASN A 40 -0.55 -1.92 -1.08
CA ASN A 40 -0.18 -3.00 -0.16
C ASN A 40 1.16 -2.74 0.51
N THR A 41 2.14 -2.23 -0.23
CA THR A 41 3.44 -1.88 0.35
C THR A 41 3.26 -0.91 1.51
N MET A 42 2.52 0.15 1.29
CA MET A 42 2.31 1.17 2.31
C MET A 42 1.52 0.63 3.49
N LYS A 43 0.49 -0.17 3.21
CA LYS A 43 -0.31 -0.77 4.27
C LYS A 43 0.55 -1.54 5.26
N TYR A 44 1.43 -2.39 4.75
CA TYR A 44 2.27 -3.20 5.62
C TYR A 44 3.31 -2.36 6.36
N LEU A 45 3.85 -1.33 5.72
CA LEU A 45 4.79 -0.43 6.39
C LEU A 45 4.13 0.32 7.54
N LEU A 46 2.85 0.68 7.38
CA LEU A 46 2.16 1.42 8.43
C LEU A 46 1.75 0.56 9.60
N ARG A 47 1.58 -0.74 9.40
CA ARG A 47 1.00 -1.58 10.45
C ARG A 47 2.01 -2.46 11.18
N PHE A 48 3.26 -2.55 10.72
CA PHE A 48 4.18 -3.58 11.23
C PHE A 48 4.40 -3.48 12.74
N GLN A 49 4.39 -2.27 13.30
CA GLN A 49 4.65 -2.10 14.73
C GLN A 49 3.56 -2.71 15.61
N LYS A 50 2.32 -2.72 15.11
CA LYS A 50 1.18 -3.16 15.91
C LYS A 50 0.67 -4.53 15.48
N LYS A 51 1.24 -5.12 14.46
CA LYS A 51 0.77 -6.40 13.94
C LYS A 51 1.90 -7.41 13.93
N ASN A 52 2.45 -7.73 12.78
CA ASN A 52 3.33 -8.87 12.62
C ASN A 52 4.82 -8.52 12.55
N GLY A 53 5.19 -7.27 12.85
CA GLY A 53 6.61 -6.90 12.91
C GLY A 53 7.36 -7.18 11.62
N VAL A 54 8.45 -7.94 11.74
CA VAL A 54 9.33 -8.22 10.59
C VAL A 54 8.57 -8.91 9.47
N GLU A 55 7.59 -9.74 9.79
CA GLU A 55 6.79 -10.39 8.75
C GLU A 55 6.09 -9.38 7.86
N ASP A 56 5.50 -8.34 8.47
CA ASP A 56 4.87 -7.28 7.69
C ASP A 56 5.88 -6.52 6.85
N LEU A 57 7.07 -6.28 7.39
CA LEU A 57 8.11 -5.59 6.64
C LEU A 57 8.55 -6.40 5.43
N LYS A 58 8.63 -7.73 5.57
CA LYS A 58 8.97 -8.59 4.45
C LYS A 58 7.87 -8.61 3.40
N LYS A 59 6.61 -8.56 3.83
CA LYS A 59 5.50 -8.45 2.88
C LYS A 59 5.56 -7.14 2.11
N ALA A 60 5.86 -6.03 2.80
CA ALA A 60 6.04 -4.75 2.14
C ALA A 60 7.18 -4.82 1.12
N GLN A 61 8.27 -5.48 1.48
CA GLN A 61 9.41 -5.64 0.59
C GLN A 61 9.03 -6.40 -0.68
N ASN A 62 8.23 -7.46 -0.54
CA ASN A 62 7.78 -8.24 -1.69
C ASN A 62 6.90 -7.41 -2.63
N TYR A 63 5.94 -6.68 -2.08
CA TYR A 63 5.08 -5.84 -2.91
C TYR A 63 5.86 -4.72 -3.57
N LEU A 64 6.82 -4.13 -2.85
CA LEU A 64 7.67 -3.11 -3.42
C LEU A 64 8.48 -3.66 -4.60
N GLN A 65 9.01 -4.87 -4.46
CA GLN A 65 9.76 -5.49 -5.54
C GLN A 65 8.90 -5.71 -6.78
N TYR A 66 7.66 -6.15 -6.59
CA TYR A 66 6.73 -6.29 -7.71
C TYR A 66 6.48 -4.97 -8.39
N LEU A 67 6.33 -3.89 -7.61
CA LEU A 67 6.11 -2.56 -8.17
C LEU A 67 7.33 -2.12 -8.98
N ILE A 68 8.52 -2.31 -8.45
CA ILE A 68 9.75 -1.96 -9.13
C ILE A 68 9.83 -2.71 -10.46
N ASN A 69 9.57 -4.01 -10.42
CA ASN A 69 9.66 -4.83 -11.62
C ASN A 69 8.68 -4.38 -12.69
N ASP A 70 7.46 -4.02 -12.28
CA ASP A 70 6.45 -3.60 -13.22
C ASP A 70 6.82 -2.27 -13.89
N ILE A 71 7.33 -1.33 -13.10
CA ILE A 71 7.73 -0.02 -13.62
C ILE A 71 8.93 -0.17 -14.55
N GLU A 72 9.90 -1.00 -14.17
CA GLU A 72 11.06 -1.22 -15.01
C GLU A 72 10.68 -1.86 -16.34
N ALA A 73 9.73 -2.79 -16.33
CA ALA A 73 9.28 -3.41 -17.57
C ALA A 73 8.64 -2.39 -18.49
N VAL A 74 7.84 -1.47 -17.95
CA VAL A 74 7.23 -0.42 -18.76
C VAL A 74 8.28 0.52 -19.30
N GLN A 75 9.29 0.87 -18.50
CA GLN A 75 10.37 1.74 -18.96
C GLN A 75 11.18 1.10 -20.07
N GLU A 76 11.45 -0.19 -19.97
CA GLU A 76 12.16 -0.91 -21.02
C GLU A 76 11.39 -0.89 -22.32
N ASP A 77 10.09 -1.08 -22.26
CA ASP A 77 9.25 -1.02 -23.45
C ASP A 77 9.31 0.34 -24.10
N LYS A 78 9.39 1.40 -23.31
CA LYS A 78 9.46 2.76 -23.83
C LYS A 78 10.80 3.06 -24.46
N VAL A 79 11.86 2.47 -23.93
CA VAL A 79 13.20 2.70 -24.44
C VAL A 79 13.38 2.04 -25.81
N CYS A 80 12.76 0.92 -26.00
CA CYS A 80 12.82 0.24 -27.29
C CYS A 80 11.93 0.91 -28.31
#